data_9e101f431e69d7e25405ff20637d5873
#
_entry.id   9e101f431e69d7e25405ff20637d5873
#
_cell.length_a   1.000
_cell.length_b   1.000
_cell.length_c   1.000
_cell.angle_alpha   90.00
_cell.angle_beta   90.00
_cell.angle_gamma   90.00
#
_symmetry.space_group_name_H-M   'P 1'
#
loop_
_entity.id
_entity.type
_entity.pdbx_description
1 polymer ?
#
loop_
_entity_poly.entity_id
_entity_poly.type
_entity_poly.pdbx_seq_one_letter_code
_entity_poly.pdbx_strand_id
1 'polypeptide(L)' 'MERQTMQQQLDYWQRLLPVGSVWLTQQLNCRFVTVKGISYDKVTGYLIVQYTREDAPDAIFKENVGAFFNYIVVHQVQ' A
#
# COMPACT_ATOMS: atom_id res chain seq x y z
N MET A 1 -10.11 25.82 3.43
CA MET A 1 -9.16 24.71 3.37
C MET A 1 -9.22 24.06 1.99
N GLU A 2 -8.11 23.97 1.35
CA GLU A 2 -8.05 23.38 0.03
C GLU A 2 -8.12 21.87 0.10
N ARG A 3 -8.86 21.29 -0.84
CA ARG A 3 -8.85 19.85 -1.03
C ARG A 3 -7.61 19.46 -1.79
N GLN A 4 -7.02 18.35 -1.38
CA GLN A 4 -5.97 17.75 -2.18
C GLN A 4 -6.58 17.17 -3.46
N THR A 5 -5.89 17.38 -4.58
CA THR A 5 -6.28 16.71 -5.83
C THR A 5 -5.94 15.22 -5.71
N MET A 6 -6.51 14.42 -6.60
CA MET A 6 -6.19 13.01 -6.64
C MET A 6 -4.70 12.78 -6.90
N GLN A 7 -4.11 13.60 -7.76
CA GLN A 7 -2.68 13.49 -8.04
C GLN A 7 -1.83 13.81 -6.81
N GLN A 8 -2.22 14.80 -6.02
CA GLN A 8 -1.51 15.13 -4.78
C GLN A 8 -1.61 13.99 -3.77
N GLN A 9 -2.77 13.38 -3.65
CA GLN A 9 -2.95 12.22 -2.76
C GLN A 9 -2.11 11.04 -3.23
N LEU A 10 -2.11 10.78 -4.53
CA LEU A 10 -1.31 9.69 -5.09
C LEU A 10 0.18 9.93 -4.83
N ASP A 11 0.67 11.15 -5.05
CA ASP A 11 2.06 11.49 -4.80
C ASP A 11 2.42 11.30 -3.32
N TYR A 12 1.54 11.72 -2.43
CA TYR A 12 1.74 11.56 -0.99
C TYR A 12 1.92 10.10 -0.61
N TRP A 13 1.01 9.25 -1.07
CA TRP A 13 1.06 7.82 -0.74
C TRP A 13 2.24 7.12 -1.40
N GLN A 14 2.61 7.52 -2.61
CA GLN A 14 3.77 6.94 -3.29
C GLN A 14 5.08 7.29 -2.58
N ARG A 15 5.14 8.44 -1.94
CA ARG A 15 6.31 8.79 -1.12
C ARG A 15 6.34 8.03 0.19
N LEU A 16 5.18 7.84 0.80
CA LEU A 16 5.07 7.13 2.08
C LEU A 16 5.26 5.63 1.90
N LEU A 17 4.76 5.09 0.80
CA LEU A 17 4.79 3.66 0.48
C LEU A 17 5.48 3.45 -0.87
N PRO A 18 6.78 3.69 -0.96
CA PRO A 18 7.46 3.60 -2.26
C PRO A 18 7.53 2.17 -2.78
N VAL A 19 7.60 2.03 -4.09
CA VAL A 19 7.73 0.74 -4.74
C VAL A 19 8.98 0.04 -4.22
N GLY A 20 8.83 -1.22 -3.84
CA GLY A 20 9.92 -2.01 -3.28
C GLY A 20 10.06 -1.90 -1.77
N SER A 21 9.31 -1.01 -1.13
CA SER A 21 9.37 -0.90 0.33
C SER A 21 8.74 -2.13 0.98
N VAL A 22 9.34 -2.58 2.06
CA VAL A 22 8.93 -3.77 2.80
C VAL A 22 8.37 -3.34 4.14
N TRP A 23 7.18 -3.83 4.46
CA TRP A 23 6.46 -3.43 5.67
C TRP A 23 6.09 -4.64 6.50
N LEU A 24 6.17 -4.49 7.80
CA LEU A 24 5.74 -5.50 8.74
C LEU A 24 4.22 -5.46 8.85
N THR A 25 3.58 -6.61 8.88
CA THR A 25 2.13 -6.70 9.05
C THR A 25 1.78 -7.08 10.48
N GLN A 26 0.50 -6.92 10.80
CA GLN A 26 -0.02 -7.30 12.11
C GLN A 26 -0.51 -8.75 12.15
N GLN A 27 -0.40 -9.47 11.04
CA GLN A 27 -0.85 -10.85 10.96
C GLN A 27 0.27 -11.82 11.31
N LEU A 28 -0.10 -12.91 11.98
CA LEU A 28 0.87 -13.92 12.42
C LEU A 28 1.39 -14.74 11.24
N ASN A 29 0.55 -15.01 10.25
CA ASN A 29 0.90 -15.91 9.15
C ASN A 29 1.67 -15.22 8.02
N CYS A 30 1.63 -13.90 7.99
CA CYS A 30 2.34 -13.14 6.96
C CYS A 30 2.95 -11.92 7.63
N ARG A 31 4.25 -11.93 7.82
CA ARG A 31 4.93 -10.85 8.54
C ARG A 31 5.30 -9.68 7.65
N PHE A 32 5.65 -9.96 6.41
CA PHE A 32 6.20 -8.93 5.53
C PHE A 32 5.42 -8.85 4.24
N VAL A 33 5.19 -7.63 3.79
CA VAL A 33 4.61 -7.34 2.49
C VAL A 33 5.52 -6.37 1.77
N THR A 34 5.56 -6.46 0.45
CA THR A 34 6.36 -5.58 -0.38
C THR A 34 5.43 -4.79 -1.30
N VAL A 35 5.53 -3.48 -1.24
CA VAL A 35 4.72 -2.59 -2.09
C VAL A 35 5.21 -2.71 -3.52
N LYS A 36 4.27 -2.94 -4.45
CA LYS A 36 4.57 -3.02 -5.89
C LYS A 36 4.10 -1.79 -6.64
N GLY A 37 3.13 -1.08 -6.12
CA GLY A 37 2.67 0.15 -6.73
C GLY A 37 1.39 0.66 -6.10
N ILE A 38 1.07 1.90 -6.40
CA ILE A 38 -0.18 2.52 -6.00
C ILE A 38 -0.79 3.14 -7.24
N SER A 39 -2.06 2.87 -7.46
CA SER A 39 -2.76 3.41 -8.61
C SER A 39 -4.16 3.85 -8.22
N TYR A 40 -4.76 4.67 -9.08
CA TYR A 40 -6.11 5.15 -8.89
C TYR A 40 -7.09 4.21 -9.59
N ASP A 41 -8.08 3.73 -8.85
CA ASP A 41 -9.14 2.91 -9.40
C ASP A 41 -10.31 3.81 -9.79
N LYS A 42 -10.53 3.95 -11.08
CA LYS A 42 -11.58 4.82 -11.61
C LYS A 42 -12.98 4.33 -11.27
N VAL A 43 -13.14 3.03 -11.05
CA VAL A 43 -14.45 2.45 -10.76
C VAL A 43 -14.91 2.79 -9.36
N THR A 44 -14.02 2.62 -8.38
CA THR A 44 -14.36 2.85 -6.97
C THR A 44 -14.01 4.25 -6.50
N GLY A 45 -13.11 4.94 -7.21
CA GLY A 45 -12.62 6.25 -6.79
C GLY A 45 -11.56 6.18 -5.72
N TYR A 46 -11.05 4.99 -5.40
CA TYR A 46 -10.06 4.81 -4.35
C TYR A 46 -8.65 4.67 -4.93
N LEU A 47 -7.67 5.01 -4.11
CA LEU A 47 -6.29 4.65 -4.39
C LEU A 47 -6.05 3.23 -3.88
N ILE A 48 -5.46 2.41 -4.74
CA ILE A 48 -5.26 0.98 -4.49
C ILE A 48 -3.77 0.70 -4.41
N VAL A 49 -3.36 0.01 -3.34
CA VAL A 49 -2.00 -0.48 -3.20
C VAL A 49 -1.95 -1.90 -3.77
N GLN A 50 -0.96 -2.14 -4.62
CA GLN A 50 -0.64 -3.48 -5.09
C GLN A 50 0.59 -3.94 -4.31
N TYR A 51 0.54 -5.14 -3.77
CA TYR A 51 1.63 -5.65 -2.95
C TYR A 51 1.73 -7.15 -3.07
N THR A 52 2.89 -7.67 -2.69
CA THR A 52 3.10 -9.11 -2.56
C THR A 52 3.30 -9.45 -1.09
N ARG A 53 3.05 -10.70 -0.73
CA ARG A 53 3.23 -11.19 0.63
C ARG A 53 4.34 -12.22 0.65
N GLU A 54 5.03 -12.33 1.78
CA GLU A 54 6.12 -13.30 1.89
C GLU A 54 5.65 -14.75 1.77
N ASP A 55 4.39 -15.02 2.14
CA ASP A 55 3.82 -16.36 2.05
C ASP A 55 3.25 -16.68 0.66
N ALA A 56 3.18 -15.70 -0.22
CA ALA A 56 2.68 -15.88 -1.58
C ALA A 56 3.38 -14.88 -2.51
N PRO A 57 4.70 -15.02 -2.73
CA PRO A 57 5.48 -14.00 -3.43
C PRO A 57 5.12 -13.83 -4.90
N ASP A 58 4.47 -14.82 -5.50
CA ASP A 58 4.08 -14.73 -6.91
C ASP A 58 2.67 -14.18 -7.12
N ALA A 59 1.94 -13.91 -6.04
CA ALA A 59 0.60 -13.37 -6.13
C ALA A 59 0.59 -11.88 -5.86
N ILE A 60 -0.19 -11.14 -6.65
CA ILE A 60 -0.37 -9.70 -6.43
C ILE A 60 -1.69 -9.50 -5.69
N PHE A 61 -1.59 -8.88 -4.54
CA PHE A 61 -2.75 -8.51 -3.73
C PHE A 61 -3.05 -7.04 -3.94
N LYS A 62 -4.32 -6.68 -3.84
CA LYS A 62 -4.76 -5.30 -3.99
C LYS A 62 -5.59 -4.92 -2.78
N GLU A 63 -5.36 -3.72 -2.29
CA GLU A 63 -6.09 -3.23 -1.14
C GLU A 63 -6.24 -1.72 -1.25
N ASN A 64 -7.33 -1.20 -0.75
CA ASN A 64 -7.52 0.23 -0.58
C ASN A 64 -6.36 0.76 0.27
N VAL A 65 -5.81 1.93 -0.09
CA VAL A 65 -4.63 2.48 0.57
C VAL A 65 -4.84 2.69 2.07
N GLY A 66 -6.03 3.12 2.48
CA GLY A 66 -6.33 3.29 3.90
C GLY A 66 -6.36 1.98 4.64
N ALA A 67 -6.99 0.96 4.04
CA ALA A 67 -7.04 -0.37 4.64
C ALA A 67 -5.65 -1.00 4.70
N PHE A 68 -4.84 -0.81 3.67
CA PHE A 68 -3.47 -1.30 3.66
C PHE A 68 -2.66 -0.65 4.77
N PHE A 69 -2.81 0.66 4.95
CA PHE A 69 -2.07 1.39 5.98
C PHE A 69 -2.44 0.90 7.39
N ASN A 70 -3.70 0.52 7.59
CA ASN A 70 -4.14 -0.06 8.86
C ASN A 70 -3.69 -1.50 9.06
N TYR A 71 -3.38 -2.19 7.97
CA TYR A 71 -2.94 -3.58 7.99
C TYR A 71 -1.46 -3.70 8.36
N ILE A 72 -0.64 -2.72 7.98
CA ILE A 72 0.79 -2.75 8.26
C ILE A 72 1.11 -2.10 9.60
N VAL A 73 2.27 -2.45 10.14
CA VAL A 73 2.85 -1.73 11.27
C VAL A 73 3.59 -0.54 10.69
N VAL A 74 3.35 0.65 11.26
CA VAL A 74 3.81 1.92 10.67
C VAL A 74 5.32 2.13 10.86
N HIS A 75 6.10 1.07 10.81
CA HIS A 75 7.56 1.16 10.80
C HIS A 75 8.08 0.39 9.61
N GLN A 76 8.68 1.10 8.69
CA GLN A 76 9.31 0.46 7.54
C GLN A 76 10.49 -0.37 8.01
N VAL A 77 10.55 -1.62 7.54
CA VAL A 77 11.63 -2.54 7.95
C VAL A 77 12.94 -2.18 7.23
N GLN A 78 12.83 -1.64 6.05
CA GLN A 78 13.99 -1.21 5.27
C GLN A 78 13.68 0.06 4.54
#